data_30a3222cb3f1a7e80ce3e2de3aa3fdcc
#
_entry.id   30a3222cb3f1a7e80ce3e2de3aa3fdcc
#
_cell.length_a   1.000
_cell.length_b   1.000
_cell.length_c   1.000
_cell.angle_alpha   90.00
_cell.angle_beta   90.00
_cell.angle_gamma   90.00
#
_symmetry.space_group_name_H-M   'P 1'
#
loop_
_entity.id
_entity.type
_entity.pdbx_description
1 polymer ?
#
loop_
_entity_poly.entity_id
_entity_poly.type
_entity_poly.pdbx_seq_one_letter_code
_entity_poly.pdbx_strand_id
1 'polypeptide(L)'
;MKRNTILFALIIMLTVSLPSCSKQKTSDSNTNQQTQASAAPDFSLTLSTGETVRLSDYQGKAVLLHFWATWCPPCRAELPELNKLAAELAKSPDSKLEFLAVCVSDEEASMVKFMSQNGYSFKGGLDASGEIASLYRVQGIPCSFIISPDGKIEKRHVGAMNKAQLAAFVSGYYDE
;
A
#
# COMPACT_ATOMS: atom_id res chain seq x y z
N MET A 1 39.47 73.55 11.49
CA MET A 1 39.61 74.33 12.73
C MET A 1 39.05 73.51 13.87
N LYS A 2 39.91 73.35 14.95
CA LYS A 2 39.62 73.00 16.33
C LYS A 2 38.88 71.68 16.60
N ARG A 3 39.56 70.55 16.91
CA ARG A 3 40.12 70.16 18.22
C ARG A 3 39.08 70.26 19.35
N ASN A 4 38.66 69.16 19.95
CA ASN A 4 38.88 68.90 21.33
C ASN A 4 38.74 67.44 21.71
N THR A 5 39.84 66.98 22.26
CA THR A 5 40.10 65.77 23.05
C THR A 5 39.44 65.91 24.44
N ILE A 6 38.82 64.84 24.98
CA ILE A 6 38.89 64.56 26.40
C ILE A 6 38.76 63.04 26.63
N LEU A 7 39.83 62.54 27.25
CA LEU A 7 39.96 61.26 27.92
C LEU A 7 39.05 61.14 29.14
N PHE A 8 38.55 59.97 29.47
CA PHE A 8 38.41 59.40 30.82
C PHE A 8 38.09 57.91 30.70
N ALA A 9 39.04 57.10 30.91
CA ALA A 9 39.46 56.32 32.08
C ALA A 9 38.46 55.25 32.54
N LEU A 10 38.87 54.03 32.27
CA LEU A 10 38.89 52.81 33.09
C LEU A 10 37.72 52.60 34.12
N ILE A 11 37.02 51.51 33.97
CA ILE A 11 36.84 50.51 35.05
C ILE A 11 36.56 49.14 34.40
N ILE A 12 37.51 48.24 34.59
CA ILE A 12 37.41 46.82 34.32
C ILE A 12 36.59 46.25 35.47
N MET A 13 35.41 45.69 35.15
CA MET A 13 34.76 44.71 36.03
C MET A 13 34.62 43.39 35.28
N LEU A 14 35.54 42.50 35.62
CA LEU A 14 35.60 41.11 35.21
C LEU A 14 34.52 40.34 36.00
N THR A 15 33.35 40.12 35.39
CA THR A 15 32.37 39.18 35.93
C THR A 15 32.51 37.85 35.20
N VAL A 16 33.15 36.94 35.88
CA VAL A 16 33.20 35.52 35.49
C VAL A 16 31.80 34.94 35.62
N SER A 17 31.11 34.82 34.51
CA SER A 17 29.86 34.05 34.43
C SER A 17 30.21 32.61 34.11
N LEU A 18 30.03 31.73 35.09
CA LEU A 18 30.10 30.28 34.92
C LEU A 18 29.00 29.82 33.97
N PRO A 19 29.28 28.96 32.98
CA PRO A 19 28.24 28.33 32.21
C PRO A 19 27.53 27.31 33.10
N SER A 20 26.28 27.62 33.46
CA SER A 20 25.35 26.67 34.05
C SER A 20 25.05 25.59 33.00
N CYS A 21 25.60 24.41 33.20
CA CYS A 21 25.34 23.23 32.44
C CYS A 21 23.91 22.78 32.77
N SER A 22 22.89 23.33 32.07
CA SER A 22 21.55 22.79 32.08
C SER A 22 21.59 21.49 31.31
N LYS A 23 21.44 20.35 32.01
CA LYS A 23 21.17 19.05 31.44
C LYS A 23 19.94 19.18 30.56
N GLN A 24 20.17 19.28 29.27
CA GLN A 24 19.14 19.13 28.27
C GLN A 24 18.68 17.66 28.29
N LYS A 25 17.55 17.45 28.91
CA LYS A 25 16.84 16.16 28.87
C LYS A 25 16.53 15.91 27.41
N THR A 26 17.31 15.07 26.76
CA THR A 26 16.96 14.49 25.47
C THR A 26 15.67 13.72 25.70
N SER A 27 14.57 14.34 25.31
CA SER A 27 13.33 13.62 25.12
C SER A 27 13.58 12.69 23.94
N ASP A 28 13.84 11.43 24.24
CA ASP A 28 13.72 10.35 23.27
C ASP A 28 12.29 10.37 22.76
N SER A 29 12.09 11.14 21.69
CA SER A 29 10.92 11.01 20.86
C SER A 29 11.04 9.66 20.16
N ASN A 30 10.67 8.61 20.91
CA ASN A 30 10.32 7.34 20.34
C ASN A 30 9.06 7.58 19.50
N THR A 31 9.29 8.08 18.28
CA THR A 31 8.26 8.16 17.26
C THR A 31 7.98 6.73 16.86
N ASN A 32 7.11 6.12 17.65
CA ASN A 32 6.39 4.92 17.25
C ASN A 32 5.56 5.37 16.03
N GLN A 33 6.16 5.27 14.83
CA GLN A 33 5.44 5.35 13.58
C GLN A 33 4.54 4.11 13.50
N GLN A 34 3.47 4.15 14.27
CA GLN A 34 2.27 3.42 13.93
C GLN A 34 1.88 3.97 12.56
N THR A 35 2.16 3.18 11.52
CA THR A 35 1.53 3.33 10.21
C THR A 35 0.03 3.31 10.48
N GLN A 36 -0.58 4.51 10.62
CA GLN A 36 -2.03 4.60 10.70
C GLN A 36 -2.54 4.05 9.39
N ALA A 37 -3.19 2.88 9.47
CA ALA A 37 -3.82 2.26 8.33
C ALA A 37 -4.78 3.29 7.71
N SER A 38 -4.47 3.74 6.50
CA SER A 38 -5.30 4.73 5.81
C SER A 38 -6.53 4.04 5.23
N ALA A 39 -7.66 4.75 5.19
CA ALA A 39 -8.84 4.25 4.49
C ALA A 39 -8.49 3.91 3.04
N ALA A 40 -8.90 2.72 2.59
CA ALA A 40 -8.77 2.32 1.21
C ALA A 40 -9.73 3.15 0.35
N PRO A 41 -9.26 3.79 -0.74
CA PRO A 41 -10.15 4.48 -1.66
C PRO A 41 -11.17 3.52 -2.25
N ASP A 42 -12.45 3.88 -2.20
CA ASP A 42 -13.51 3.10 -2.84
C ASP A 42 -13.45 3.27 -4.36
N PHE A 43 -13.78 2.21 -5.09
CA PHE A 43 -13.85 2.22 -6.55
C PHE A 43 -14.89 1.22 -7.05
N SER A 44 -15.29 1.35 -8.31
CA SER A 44 -16.10 0.37 -9.03
C SER A 44 -15.23 -0.31 -10.09
N LEU A 45 -15.38 -1.62 -10.25
CA LEU A 45 -14.66 -2.42 -11.24
C LEU A 45 -15.64 -3.33 -11.96
N THR A 46 -15.68 -3.24 -13.29
CA THR A 46 -16.40 -4.20 -14.12
C THR A 46 -15.52 -5.42 -14.35
N LEU A 47 -15.97 -6.56 -13.89
CA LEU A 47 -15.29 -7.85 -14.02
C LEU A 47 -15.36 -8.39 -15.44
N SER A 48 -14.48 -9.31 -15.79
CA SER A 48 -14.48 -10.04 -17.07
C SER A 48 -15.78 -10.83 -17.32
N THR A 49 -16.59 -11.03 -16.29
CA THR A 49 -17.93 -11.65 -16.38
C THR A 49 -19.02 -10.66 -16.80
N GLY A 50 -18.73 -9.35 -16.84
CA GLY A 50 -19.69 -8.27 -17.04
C GLY A 50 -20.36 -7.76 -15.76
N GLU A 51 -20.15 -8.41 -14.62
CA GLU A 51 -20.61 -7.94 -13.32
C GLU A 51 -19.79 -6.71 -12.87
N THR A 52 -20.46 -5.71 -12.29
CA THR A 52 -19.76 -4.57 -11.67
C THR A 52 -19.81 -4.72 -10.16
N VAL A 53 -18.64 -4.66 -9.53
CA VAL A 53 -18.46 -4.73 -8.08
C VAL A 53 -17.87 -3.42 -7.57
N ARG A 54 -18.13 -3.08 -6.32
CA ARG A 54 -17.47 -1.99 -5.60
C ARG A 54 -16.61 -2.56 -4.50
N LEU A 55 -15.51 -1.88 -4.17
CA LEU A 55 -14.72 -2.31 -3.02
C LEU A 55 -15.57 -2.31 -1.73
N SER A 56 -16.44 -1.32 -1.56
CA SER A 56 -17.36 -1.23 -0.41
C SER A 56 -18.35 -2.39 -0.29
N ASP A 57 -18.60 -3.18 -1.35
CA ASP A 57 -19.47 -4.37 -1.30
C ASP A 57 -18.84 -5.50 -0.46
N TYR A 58 -17.53 -5.43 -0.23
CA TYR A 58 -16.77 -6.41 0.56
C TYR A 58 -16.60 -6.01 2.03
N GLN A 59 -17.31 -4.99 2.49
CA GLN A 59 -17.23 -4.54 3.89
C GLN A 59 -17.57 -5.70 4.85
N GLY A 60 -16.76 -5.90 5.89
CA GLY A 60 -16.84 -7.04 6.79
C GLY A 60 -15.96 -8.24 6.40
N LYS A 61 -15.36 -8.22 5.19
CA LYS A 61 -14.35 -9.17 4.74
C LYS A 61 -13.05 -8.45 4.41
N ALA A 62 -11.93 -9.11 4.61
CA ALA A 62 -10.66 -8.60 4.08
C ALA A 62 -10.63 -8.77 2.55
N VAL A 63 -9.91 -7.91 1.85
CA VAL A 63 -9.71 -8.00 0.40
C VAL A 63 -8.22 -8.03 0.07
N LEU A 64 -7.80 -9.10 -0.63
CA LEU A 64 -6.55 -9.11 -1.37
C LEU A 64 -6.79 -8.42 -2.71
N LEU A 65 -6.37 -7.16 -2.81
CA LEU A 65 -6.44 -6.38 -4.04
C LEU A 65 -5.10 -6.46 -4.76
N HIS A 66 -5.10 -6.94 -6.01
CA HIS A 66 -3.90 -7.23 -6.79
C HIS A 66 -3.91 -6.50 -8.14
N PHE A 67 -2.87 -5.74 -8.44
CA PHE A 67 -2.67 -5.02 -9.69
C PHE A 67 -1.69 -5.76 -10.59
N TRP A 68 -2.09 -6.02 -11.84
CA TRP A 68 -1.35 -6.84 -12.79
C TRP A 68 -1.60 -6.41 -14.24
N ALA A 69 -0.90 -7.02 -15.21
CA ALA A 69 -1.20 -6.90 -16.64
C ALA A 69 -0.77 -8.17 -17.40
N THR A 70 -1.37 -8.42 -18.56
CA THR A 70 -1.05 -9.58 -19.40
C THR A 70 0.37 -9.55 -19.96
N TRP A 71 0.90 -8.38 -20.21
CA TRP A 71 2.24 -8.13 -20.74
C TRP A 71 3.33 -8.11 -19.67
N CYS A 72 2.99 -8.24 -18.39
CA CYS A 72 3.91 -8.15 -17.25
C CYS A 72 4.49 -9.54 -16.89
N PRO A 73 5.76 -9.87 -17.19
CA PRO A 73 6.30 -11.21 -16.94
C PRO A 73 6.28 -11.63 -15.47
N PRO A 74 6.69 -10.79 -14.47
CA PRO A 74 6.60 -11.17 -13.06
C PRO A 74 5.16 -11.38 -12.60
N CYS A 75 4.19 -10.59 -13.11
CA CYS A 75 2.77 -10.81 -12.80
C CYS A 75 2.31 -12.19 -13.27
N ARG A 76 2.67 -12.56 -14.51
CA ARG A 76 2.31 -13.86 -15.08
C ARG A 76 2.88 -15.04 -14.32
N ALA A 77 4.06 -14.89 -13.72
CA ALA A 77 4.68 -15.92 -12.90
C ALA A 77 3.93 -16.17 -11.57
N GLU A 78 3.30 -15.15 -11.01
CA GLU A 78 2.58 -15.20 -9.73
C GLU A 78 1.11 -15.65 -9.89
N LEU A 79 0.46 -15.28 -11.00
CA LEU A 79 -0.96 -15.53 -11.22
C LEU A 79 -1.43 -16.98 -11.02
N PRO A 80 -0.67 -18.05 -11.33
CA PRO A 80 -1.09 -19.41 -11.02
C PRO A 80 -1.35 -19.66 -9.54
N GLU A 81 -0.52 -19.12 -8.65
CA GLU A 81 -0.71 -19.28 -7.20
C GLU A 81 -1.88 -18.43 -6.71
N LEU A 82 -2.03 -17.21 -7.22
CA LEU A 82 -3.20 -16.36 -6.92
C LEU A 82 -4.51 -16.99 -7.39
N ASN A 83 -4.51 -17.67 -8.55
CA ASN A 83 -5.70 -18.39 -9.03
C ASN A 83 -6.05 -19.60 -8.17
N LYS A 84 -5.05 -20.32 -7.65
CA LYS A 84 -5.29 -21.39 -6.69
C LYS A 84 -5.92 -20.85 -5.41
N LEU A 85 -5.36 -19.77 -4.84
CA LEU A 85 -5.95 -19.11 -3.68
C LEU A 85 -7.41 -18.71 -3.98
N ALA A 86 -7.68 -18.04 -5.10
CA ALA A 86 -9.04 -17.64 -5.48
C ALA A 86 -10.00 -18.84 -5.56
N ALA A 87 -9.54 -19.95 -6.11
CA ALA A 87 -10.33 -21.17 -6.22
C ALA A 87 -10.64 -21.80 -4.84
N GLU A 88 -9.71 -21.73 -3.90
CA GLU A 88 -9.95 -22.20 -2.52
C GLU A 88 -10.91 -21.27 -1.76
N LEU A 89 -10.75 -19.95 -1.92
CA LEU A 89 -11.68 -18.98 -1.34
C LEU A 89 -13.11 -19.18 -1.84
N ALA A 90 -13.27 -19.48 -3.13
CA ALA A 90 -14.58 -19.73 -3.74
C ALA A 90 -15.29 -20.98 -3.19
N LYS A 91 -14.54 -21.97 -2.66
CA LYS A 91 -15.10 -23.16 -2.02
C LYS A 91 -15.56 -22.91 -0.58
N SER A 92 -15.18 -21.79 0.01
CA SER A 92 -15.43 -21.46 1.42
C SER A 92 -16.36 -20.23 1.51
N PRO A 93 -17.70 -20.43 1.54
CA PRO A 93 -18.66 -19.31 1.60
C PRO A 93 -18.42 -18.34 2.78
N ASP A 94 -17.92 -18.90 3.89
CA ASP A 94 -17.60 -18.15 5.12
C ASP A 94 -16.17 -17.59 5.13
N SER A 95 -15.47 -17.62 3.99
CA SER A 95 -14.12 -17.06 3.91
C SER A 95 -14.11 -15.60 4.36
N LYS A 96 -13.13 -15.29 5.20
CA LYS A 96 -12.88 -13.93 5.69
C LYS A 96 -12.08 -13.08 4.70
N LEU A 97 -11.58 -13.70 3.62
CA LEU A 97 -10.78 -13.06 2.58
C LEU A 97 -11.49 -13.18 1.24
N GLU A 98 -11.49 -12.10 0.48
CA GLU A 98 -11.86 -12.05 -0.94
C GLU A 98 -10.63 -11.70 -1.78
N PHE A 99 -10.59 -12.19 -3.01
CA PHE A 99 -9.54 -11.85 -3.96
C PHE A 99 -10.12 -11.06 -5.14
N LEU A 100 -9.56 -9.88 -5.40
CA LEU A 100 -9.95 -8.99 -6.49
C LEU A 100 -8.70 -8.56 -7.27
N ALA A 101 -8.68 -8.82 -8.57
CA ALA A 101 -7.57 -8.50 -9.45
C ALA A 101 -7.92 -7.36 -10.42
N VAL A 102 -7.09 -6.33 -10.46
CA VAL A 102 -7.23 -5.16 -11.33
C VAL A 102 -6.15 -5.24 -12.41
N CYS A 103 -6.57 -5.48 -13.63
CA CYS A 103 -5.69 -5.45 -14.80
C CYS A 103 -5.51 -3.99 -15.23
N VAL A 104 -4.25 -3.54 -15.34
CA VAL A 104 -3.94 -2.14 -15.63
C VAL A 104 -3.20 -2.00 -16.95
N SER A 105 -3.43 -0.88 -17.65
CA SER A 105 -2.71 -0.55 -18.89
C SER A 105 -2.74 -1.69 -19.91
N ASP A 106 -3.90 -2.27 -20.11
CA ASP A 106 -4.15 -3.41 -20.99
C ASP A 106 -5.45 -3.20 -21.81
N GLU A 107 -5.78 -4.14 -22.67
CA GLU A 107 -7.03 -4.16 -23.41
C GLU A 107 -7.95 -5.27 -22.87
N GLU A 108 -9.25 -5.01 -22.81
CA GLU A 108 -10.23 -5.97 -22.29
C GLU A 108 -10.18 -7.32 -23.02
N ALA A 109 -10.11 -7.27 -24.36
CA ALA A 109 -10.01 -8.48 -25.17
C ALA A 109 -8.75 -9.29 -24.87
N SER A 110 -7.62 -8.61 -24.60
CA SER A 110 -6.35 -9.23 -24.22
C SER A 110 -6.43 -9.87 -22.85
N MET A 111 -7.00 -9.16 -21.86
CA MET A 111 -7.20 -9.67 -20.51
C MET A 111 -8.10 -10.90 -20.49
N VAL A 112 -9.29 -10.81 -21.11
CA VAL A 112 -10.27 -11.91 -21.16
C VAL A 112 -9.68 -13.13 -21.85
N LYS A 113 -9.03 -12.94 -23.02
CA LYS A 113 -8.35 -14.01 -23.75
C LYS A 113 -7.26 -14.67 -22.90
N PHE A 114 -6.43 -13.86 -22.23
CA PHE A 114 -5.35 -14.36 -21.39
C PHE A 114 -5.88 -15.18 -20.20
N MET A 115 -6.90 -14.68 -19.51
CA MET A 115 -7.54 -15.40 -18.39
C MET A 115 -8.13 -16.73 -18.87
N SER A 116 -8.88 -16.73 -19.97
CA SER A 116 -9.49 -17.93 -20.54
C SER A 116 -8.44 -18.96 -20.97
N GLN A 117 -7.37 -18.55 -21.66
CA GLN A 117 -6.31 -19.45 -22.12
C GLN A 117 -5.53 -20.13 -20.98
N ASN A 118 -5.44 -19.48 -19.84
CA ASN A 118 -4.75 -19.99 -18.66
C ASN A 118 -5.69 -20.64 -17.62
N GLY A 119 -7.01 -20.70 -17.90
CA GLY A 119 -7.99 -21.27 -16.99
C GLY A 119 -8.13 -20.48 -15.69
N TYR A 120 -7.90 -19.16 -15.74
CA TYR A 120 -8.05 -18.31 -14.56
C TYR A 120 -9.51 -17.96 -14.31
N SER A 121 -9.96 -18.19 -13.07
CA SER A 121 -11.36 -18.00 -12.64
C SER A 121 -11.51 -16.96 -11.53
N PHE A 122 -10.45 -16.29 -11.16
CA PHE A 122 -10.52 -15.23 -10.14
C PHE A 122 -11.33 -14.01 -10.65
N LYS A 123 -11.89 -13.25 -9.72
CA LYS A 123 -12.56 -11.98 -9.99
C LYS A 123 -11.55 -10.96 -10.52
N GLY A 124 -11.52 -10.77 -11.82
CA GLY A 124 -10.60 -9.85 -12.50
C GLY A 124 -11.34 -8.87 -13.39
N GLY A 125 -10.97 -7.61 -13.36
CA GLY A 125 -11.52 -6.56 -14.20
C GLY A 125 -10.44 -5.61 -14.71
N LEU A 126 -10.78 -4.80 -15.72
CA LEU A 126 -9.88 -3.88 -16.39
C LEU A 126 -10.00 -2.46 -15.82
N ASP A 127 -8.90 -1.88 -15.42
CA ASP A 127 -8.71 -0.45 -15.18
C ASP A 127 -8.06 0.20 -16.42
N ALA A 128 -8.86 0.40 -17.44
CA ALA A 128 -8.38 0.91 -18.73
C ALA A 128 -7.81 2.33 -18.63
N SER A 129 -8.38 3.17 -17.77
CA SER A 129 -7.95 4.56 -17.58
C SER A 129 -6.74 4.69 -16.64
N GLY A 130 -6.43 3.65 -15.85
CA GLY A 130 -5.44 3.71 -14.78
C GLY A 130 -5.90 4.52 -13.56
N GLU A 131 -7.20 4.78 -13.45
CA GLU A 131 -7.76 5.58 -12.36
C GLU A 131 -7.67 4.85 -11.02
N ILE A 132 -8.03 3.56 -10.99
CA ILE A 132 -7.94 2.75 -9.77
C ILE A 132 -6.48 2.61 -9.34
N ALA A 133 -5.57 2.32 -10.27
CA ALA A 133 -4.14 2.25 -10.00
C ALA A 133 -3.60 3.58 -9.44
N SER A 134 -4.08 4.71 -9.96
CA SER A 134 -3.72 6.05 -9.48
C SER A 134 -4.22 6.31 -8.05
N LEU A 135 -5.48 5.95 -7.73
CA LEU A 135 -6.05 6.05 -6.39
C LEU A 135 -5.20 5.30 -5.36
N TYR A 136 -4.70 4.12 -5.71
CA TYR A 136 -3.84 3.28 -4.85
C TYR A 136 -2.35 3.61 -4.96
N ARG A 137 -1.98 4.65 -5.73
CA ARG A 137 -0.59 5.07 -5.97
C ARG A 137 0.30 3.92 -6.42
N VAL A 138 -0.22 3.10 -7.33
CA VAL A 138 0.52 1.97 -7.92
C VAL A 138 1.53 2.52 -8.92
N GLN A 139 2.81 2.41 -8.61
CA GLN A 139 3.93 2.89 -9.44
C GLN A 139 4.62 1.77 -10.21
N GLY A 140 4.28 0.52 -9.92
CA GLY A 140 4.84 -0.66 -10.57
C GLY A 140 4.00 -1.89 -10.25
N ILE A 141 3.99 -2.84 -11.17
CA ILE A 141 3.27 -4.11 -11.06
C ILE A 141 4.24 -5.30 -11.12
N PRO A 142 3.88 -6.42 -10.46
CA PRO A 142 2.66 -6.60 -9.68
C PRO A 142 2.69 -5.80 -8.37
N CYS A 143 1.53 -5.41 -7.88
CA CYS A 143 1.39 -4.73 -6.60
C CYS A 143 0.14 -5.25 -5.89
N SER A 144 0.30 -5.65 -4.63
CA SER A 144 -0.77 -6.23 -3.83
C SER A 144 -1.02 -5.43 -2.56
N PHE A 145 -2.28 -5.40 -2.14
CA PHE A 145 -2.71 -4.79 -0.89
C PHE A 145 -3.58 -5.79 -0.11
N ILE A 146 -3.47 -5.76 1.22
CA ILE A 146 -4.52 -6.28 2.09
C ILE A 146 -5.33 -5.09 2.61
N ILE A 147 -6.61 -5.15 2.34
CA ILE A 147 -7.60 -4.22 2.86
C ILE A 147 -8.37 -4.96 3.95
N SER A 148 -8.39 -4.39 5.17
CA SER A 148 -9.06 -4.99 6.31
C SER A 148 -10.60 -4.97 6.19
N PRO A 149 -11.32 -5.74 7.00
CA PRO A 149 -12.79 -5.76 7.00
C PRO A 149 -13.44 -4.39 7.29
N ASP A 150 -12.72 -3.48 7.94
CA ASP A 150 -13.16 -2.10 8.21
C ASP A 150 -12.71 -1.11 7.12
N GLY A 151 -12.20 -1.62 5.98
CA GLY A 151 -11.89 -0.83 4.79
C GLY A 151 -10.57 -0.05 4.88
N LYS A 152 -9.59 -0.50 5.64
CA LYS A 152 -8.27 0.15 5.75
C LYS A 152 -7.18 -0.64 5.03
N ILE A 153 -6.23 0.05 4.43
CA ILE A 153 -5.03 -0.58 3.87
C ILE A 153 -4.12 -1.00 5.03
N GLU A 154 -3.94 -2.31 5.21
CA GLU A 154 -3.06 -2.86 6.26
C GLU A 154 -1.69 -3.28 5.75
N LYS A 155 -1.66 -3.89 4.56
CA LYS A 155 -0.41 -4.37 3.97
C LYS A 155 -0.31 -3.90 2.53
N ARG A 156 0.92 -3.66 2.09
CA ARG A 156 1.25 -3.40 0.68
C ARG A 156 2.51 -4.18 0.32
N HIS A 157 2.50 -4.82 -0.84
CA HIS A 157 3.66 -5.49 -1.41
C HIS A 157 3.82 -5.08 -2.87
N VAL A 158 5.06 -4.79 -3.28
CA VAL A 158 5.41 -4.48 -4.68
C VAL A 158 6.39 -5.54 -5.16
N GLY A 159 6.09 -6.13 -6.31
CA GLY A 159 6.81 -7.27 -6.87
C GLY A 159 6.03 -8.57 -6.72
N ALA A 160 6.47 -9.61 -7.45
CA ALA A 160 5.84 -10.92 -7.39
C ALA A 160 6.16 -11.63 -6.08
N MET A 161 5.17 -12.33 -5.53
CA MET A 161 5.31 -13.19 -4.36
C MET A 161 5.37 -14.66 -4.80
N ASN A 162 6.28 -15.42 -4.21
CA ASN A 162 6.21 -16.88 -4.28
C ASN A 162 5.13 -17.41 -3.31
N LYS A 163 4.84 -18.73 -3.39
CA LYS A 163 3.80 -19.37 -2.55
C LYS A 163 3.96 -19.03 -1.05
N ALA A 164 5.16 -19.15 -0.49
CA ALA A 164 5.39 -18.90 0.94
C ALA A 164 5.19 -17.42 1.31
N GLN A 165 5.60 -16.51 0.43
CA GLN A 165 5.39 -15.07 0.62
C GLN A 165 3.91 -14.70 0.51
N LEU A 166 3.18 -15.30 -0.44
CA LEU A 166 1.73 -15.08 -0.57
C LEU A 166 0.98 -15.59 0.67
N ALA A 167 1.29 -16.80 1.15
CA ALA A 167 0.71 -17.35 2.37
C ALA A 167 0.97 -16.43 3.58
N ALA A 168 2.20 -15.96 3.76
CA ALA A 168 2.53 -15.00 4.82
C ALA A 168 1.82 -13.64 4.64
N PHE A 169 1.59 -13.21 3.40
CA PHE A 169 0.94 -11.94 3.11
C PHE A 169 -0.55 -11.96 3.47
N VAL A 170 -1.23 -13.09 3.21
CA VAL A 170 -2.66 -13.27 3.52
C VAL A 170 -2.93 -13.84 4.91
N SER A 171 -1.90 -14.22 5.67
CA SER A 171 -2.01 -14.77 7.01
C SER A 171 -2.81 -13.86 7.94
N GLY A 172 -3.64 -14.46 8.81
CA GLY A 172 -4.59 -13.76 9.66
C GLY A 172 -5.98 -13.59 9.05
N TYR A 173 -6.10 -13.75 7.71
CA TYR A 173 -7.37 -13.75 6.99
C TYR A 173 -7.63 -15.07 6.26
N TYR A 174 -6.56 -15.76 5.90
CA TYR A 174 -6.59 -17.07 5.28
C TYR A 174 -5.36 -17.87 5.72
N ASP A 175 -5.56 -19.06 6.23
CA ASP A 175 -4.54 -20.06 6.61
C ASP A 175 -4.83 -21.33 5.81
N GLU A 176 -3.82 -21.87 5.08
CA GLU A 176 -3.90 -23.11 4.31
C GLU A 176 -4.03 -24.35 5.21
#